data_6a165aa574535c08ca9d794ad6c918c3
#
_entry.id   6a165aa574535c08ca9d794ad6c918c3
#
_cell.length_a   1.000
_cell.length_b   1.000
_cell.length_c   1.000
_cell.angle_alpha   90.00
_cell.angle_beta   90.00
_cell.angle_gamma   90.00
#
_symmetry.space_group_name_H-M   'P 1'
#
loop_
_entity.id
_entity.type
_entity.pdbx_description
1 polymer ?
#
loop_
_entity_poly.entity_id
_entity_poly.type
_entity_poly.pdbx_seq_one_letter_code
_entity_poly.pdbx_strand_id
1 'polypeptide(L)'
;DRYNDVLSMQILTQAMDAEIVRETVISELTDRLHPASIVERVDPRVRQLEDLPPRSSGQVQGEKASTIFTMNSVQFHFDSLEGQKTGAFLDQRENYAAAAQYAHGEALDVFCYQGGFALHLVRRCSRVTGVDSSRPALEVADQNAALNRQGQSQPEIEWIEANAFDLLKDYSASGQRYDTIVLDPPAFAKSKRDLDAALRGYKELNLRALKMLRPGGVLVTCSCSYHVSQADFLEVLADAAYDAQRTLRLVEVRGQARDHPVLLNVPETAYLKCVIAVVSR
;
A
#
# COMPACT_ATOMS: atom_id res chain seq x y z
N ASP A 1 -13.41 3.15 7.79
CA ASP A 1 -12.50 2.04 8.12
C ASP A 1 -12.56 1.70 9.60
N ARG A 2 -12.32 0.43 9.92
CA ARG A 2 -12.30 -0.06 11.30
C ARG A 2 -10.91 -0.60 11.66
N TYR A 3 -10.36 -0.07 12.74
CA TYR A 3 -9.09 -0.47 13.32
C TYR A 3 -9.35 -0.97 14.74
N ASN A 4 -9.57 -2.29 14.89
CA ASN A 4 -9.98 -2.92 16.13
C ASN A 4 -11.25 -2.24 16.73
N ASP A 5 -11.10 -1.42 17.74
CA ASP A 5 -12.16 -0.70 18.47
C ASP A 5 -12.24 0.81 18.12
N VAL A 6 -11.43 1.28 17.17
CA VAL A 6 -11.46 2.66 16.65
C VAL A 6 -11.99 2.66 15.21
N LEU A 7 -12.92 3.56 14.92
CA LEU A 7 -13.41 3.81 13.57
C LEU A 7 -12.78 5.09 13.03
N SER A 8 -12.34 5.04 11.77
CA SER A 8 -11.88 6.21 11.03
C SER A 8 -12.81 6.45 9.85
N MET A 9 -13.38 7.64 9.76
CA MET A 9 -14.29 8.02 8.68
C MET A 9 -13.80 9.25 7.94
N GLN A 10 -14.19 9.37 6.67
CA GLN A 10 -14.02 10.57 5.85
C GLN A 10 -15.35 10.92 5.20
N ILE A 11 -15.69 12.20 5.21
CA ILE A 11 -16.85 12.74 4.51
C ILE A 11 -16.33 13.55 3.32
N LEU A 12 -16.65 13.09 2.12
CA LEU A 12 -16.02 13.55 0.88
C LEU A 12 -17.01 14.26 -0.07
N THR A 13 -18.31 14.34 0.25
CA THR A 13 -19.33 14.94 -0.61
C THR A 13 -20.24 15.90 0.16
N GLN A 14 -20.81 16.88 -0.54
CA GLN A 14 -21.75 17.85 0.06
C GLN A 14 -22.94 17.19 0.73
N ALA A 15 -23.55 16.18 0.08
CA ALA A 15 -24.71 15.49 0.62
C ALA A 15 -24.43 14.78 1.95
N MET A 16 -23.22 14.24 2.14
CA MET A 16 -22.82 13.55 3.35
C MET A 16 -22.34 14.51 4.45
N ASP A 17 -21.99 15.76 4.12
CA ASP A 17 -21.54 16.77 5.07
C ASP A 17 -22.71 17.50 5.80
N ALA A 18 -23.96 17.29 5.35
CA ALA A 18 -25.12 17.83 6.04
C ALA A 18 -25.17 17.30 7.48
N GLU A 19 -25.38 18.22 8.45
CA GLU A 19 -25.27 17.91 9.90
C GLU A 19 -26.16 16.71 10.30
N ILE A 20 -27.40 16.71 9.85
CA ILE A 20 -28.33 15.59 10.13
C ILE A 20 -27.82 14.26 9.62
N VAL A 21 -27.15 14.23 8.47
CA VAL A 21 -26.57 13.01 7.87
C VAL A 21 -25.37 12.56 8.69
N ARG A 22 -24.49 13.48 9.04
CA ARG A 22 -23.30 13.21 9.88
C ARG A 22 -23.68 12.62 11.23
N GLU A 23 -24.59 13.28 11.95
CA GLU A 23 -25.08 12.82 13.25
C GLU A 23 -25.72 11.45 13.16
N THR A 24 -26.54 11.22 12.11
CA THR A 24 -27.16 9.91 11.87
C THR A 24 -26.10 8.84 11.64
N VAL A 25 -25.08 9.12 10.80
CA VAL A 25 -24.00 8.15 10.52
C VAL A 25 -23.21 7.83 11.79
N ILE A 26 -22.87 8.83 12.60
CA ILE A 26 -22.15 8.63 13.86
C ILE A 26 -22.98 7.81 14.84
N SER A 27 -24.28 8.12 15.01
CA SER A 27 -25.18 7.38 15.87
C SER A 27 -25.30 5.92 15.44
N GLU A 28 -25.57 5.66 14.15
CA GLU A 28 -25.68 4.31 13.60
C GLU A 28 -24.40 3.48 13.75
N LEU A 29 -23.22 4.11 13.53
CA LEU A 29 -21.94 3.44 13.72
C LEU A 29 -21.72 3.11 15.20
N THR A 30 -22.10 4.02 16.10
CA THR A 30 -22.01 3.83 17.55
C THR A 30 -22.88 2.67 18.00
N ASP A 31 -24.16 2.68 17.60
CA ASP A 31 -25.17 1.71 18.04
C ASP A 31 -24.90 0.31 17.49
N ARG A 32 -24.35 0.20 16.27
CA ARG A 32 -24.10 -1.09 15.63
C ARG A 32 -22.75 -1.69 15.94
N LEU A 33 -21.71 -0.88 16.11
CA LEU A 33 -20.34 -1.34 16.18
C LEU A 33 -19.70 -1.15 17.57
N HIS A 34 -20.33 -0.37 18.44
CA HIS A 34 -19.86 -0.08 19.80
C HIS A 34 -18.36 0.29 19.87
N PRO A 35 -17.89 1.24 19.05
CA PRO A 35 -16.47 1.59 19.03
C PRO A 35 -16.06 2.33 20.30
N ALA A 36 -14.79 2.20 20.69
CA ALA A 36 -14.23 3.02 21.76
C ALA A 36 -14.06 4.49 21.33
N SER A 37 -13.87 4.72 20.01
CA SER A 37 -13.75 6.07 19.45
C SER A 37 -14.09 6.07 17.96
N ILE A 38 -14.66 7.19 17.49
CA ILE A 38 -14.83 7.50 16.06
C ILE A 38 -14.03 8.76 15.76
N VAL A 39 -13.20 8.71 14.73
CA VAL A 39 -12.36 9.81 14.26
C VAL A 39 -12.78 10.21 12.86
N GLU A 40 -12.94 11.49 12.61
CA GLU A 40 -13.08 12.04 11.27
C GLU A 40 -11.72 12.51 10.76
N ARG A 41 -11.29 11.94 9.63
CA ARG A 41 -10.12 12.38 8.87
C ARG A 41 -10.59 13.32 7.78
N VAL A 42 -10.04 14.51 7.74
CA VAL A 42 -10.44 15.56 6.79
C VAL A 42 -9.36 15.72 5.74
N ASP A 43 -9.75 15.65 4.46
CA ASP A 43 -8.90 16.06 3.34
C ASP A 43 -9.26 17.49 2.92
N PRO A 44 -8.39 18.48 3.20
CA PRO A 44 -8.66 19.88 2.86
C PRO A 44 -8.83 20.13 1.36
N ARG A 45 -8.17 19.33 0.50
CA ARG A 45 -8.25 19.45 -0.96
C ARG A 45 -9.61 18.99 -1.47
N VAL A 46 -10.10 17.87 -0.96
CA VAL A 46 -11.43 17.35 -1.31
C VAL A 46 -12.50 18.33 -0.85
N ARG A 47 -12.39 18.86 0.37
CA ARG A 47 -13.33 19.87 0.86
C ARG A 47 -13.37 21.12 -0.01
N GLN A 48 -12.21 21.58 -0.48
CA GLN A 48 -12.14 22.71 -1.42
C GLN A 48 -12.76 22.39 -2.79
N LEU A 49 -12.53 21.18 -3.31
CA LEU A 49 -13.12 20.75 -4.60
C LEU A 49 -14.65 20.59 -4.54
N GLU A 50 -15.16 20.17 -3.39
CA GLU A 50 -16.60 19.99 -3.11
C GLU A 50 -17.28 21.25 -2.56
N ASP A 51 -16.57 22.38 -2.52
CA ASP A 51 -17.07 23.66 -1.97
C ASP A 51 -17.61 23.52 -0.53
N LEU A 52 -16.94 22.69 0.28
CA LEU A 52 -17.28 22.43 1.68
C LEU A 52 -16.53 23.40 2.61
N PRO A 53 -17.15 23.84 3.71
CA PRO A 53 -16.48 24.71 4.68
C PRO A 53 -15.25 24.01 5.29
N PRO A 54 -14.18 24.76 5.64
CA PRO A 54 -13.00 24.20 6.29
C PRO A 54 -13.38 23.44 7.58
N ARG A 55 -12.72 22.29 7.79
CA ARG A 55 -12.86 21.49 9.01
C ARG A 55 -11.51 20.86 9.36
N SER A 56 -11.27 20.60 10.63
CA SER A 56 -10.08 19.90 11.11
C SER A 56 -10.39 18.43 11.33
N SER A 57 -9.40 17.56 11.13
CA SER A 57 -9.46 16.18 11.59
C SER A 57 -9.54 16.13 13.11
N GLY A 58 -10.26 15.17 13.66
CA GLY A 58 -10.39 15.02 15.10
C GLY A 58 -11.35 13.90 15.51
N GLN A 59 -11.39 13.66 16.79
CA GLN A 59 -12.34 12.73 17.39
C GLN A 59 -13.74 13.33 17.38
N VAL A 60 -14.70 12.58 16.87
CA VAL A 60 -16.13 12.97 16.87
C VAL A 60 -16.91 12.21 17.93
N GLN A 61 -16.33 11.12 18.47
CA GLN A 61 -16.84 10.35 19.58
C GLN A 61 -15.71 9.62 20.30
N GLY A 62 -15.78 9.50 21.62
CA GLY A 62 -14.77 8.85 22.46
C GLY A 62 -13.46 9.65 22.54
N GLU A 63 -12.46 9.07 23.23
CA GLU A 63 -11.18 9.75 23.48
C GLU A 63 -9.97 8.93 23.02
N LYS A 64 -10.17 7.70 22.53
CA LYS A 64 -9.10 6.82 22.14
C LYS A 64 -8.50 7.25 20.80
N ALA A 65 -7.25 7.74 20.82
CA ALA A 65 -6.56 8.23 19.63
C ALA A 65 -5.81 7.14 18.88
N SER A 66 -5.37 6.07 19.55
CA SER A 66 -4.55 5.00 18.94
C SER A 66 -4.99 3.62 19.37
N THR A 67 -4.68 2.62 18.56
CA THR A 67 -4.96 1.21 18.88
C THR A 67 -3.97 0.30 18.14
N ILE A 68 -3.98 -0.97 18.49
CA ILE A 68 -3.32 -2.03 17.71
C ILE A 68 -4.42 -2.83 17.02
N PHE A 69 -4.29 -3.00 15.72
CA PHE A 69 -5.20 -3.84 14.94
C PHE A 69 -4.44 -4.99 14.27
N THR A 70 -5.17 -6.01 13.88
CA THR A 70 -4.60 -7.21 13.25
C THR A 70 -5.11 -7.35 11.81
N MET A 71 -4.20 -7.55 10.87
CA MET A 71 -4.48 -7.79 9.46
C MET A 71 -3.68 -9.02 9.00
N ASN A 72 -4.37 -10.07 8.54
CA ASN A 72 -3.75 -11.36 8.16
C ASN A 72 -2.82 -11.94 9.24
N SER A 73 -3.22 -11.86 10.50
CA SER A 73 -2.43 -12.27 11.68
C SER A 73 -1.14 -11.45 11.91
N VAL A 74 -0.97 -10.30 11.28
CA VAL A 74 0.08 -9.32 11.54
C VAL A 74 -0.53 -8.15 12.30
N GLN A 75 0.13 -7.72 13.36
CA GLN A 75 -0.28 -6.60 14.19
C GLN A 75 0.32 -5.29 13.69
N PHE A 76 -0.47 -4.23 13.73
CA PHE A 76 -0.08 -2.88 13.30
C PHE A 76 -0.54 -1.84 14.31
N HIS A 77 0.29 -0.85 14.52
CA HIS A 77 -0.13 0.38 15.19
C HIS A 77 -1.07 1.18 14.27
N PHE A 78 -2.09 1.73 14.88
CA PHE A 78 -2.96 2.73 14.27
C PHE A 78 -2.96 3.97 15.15
N ASP A 79 -2.65 5.13 14.56
CA ASP A 79 -2.88 6.44 15.16
C ASP A 79 -3.91 7.19 14.32
N SER A 80 -4.94 7.68 14.99
CA SER A 80 -6.08 8.32 14.34
C SER A 80 -5.77 9.70 13.76
N LEU A 81 -4.73 10.35 14.22
CA LEU A 81 -4.33 11.69 13.79
C LEU A 81 -3.12 11.68 12.86
N GLU A 82 -2.36 10.58 12.84
CA GLU A 82 -1.17 10.41 12.02
C GLU A 82 -1.42 9.47 10.81
N GLY A 83 -0.48 9.41 9.89
CA GLY A 83 -0.53 8.54 8.72
C GLY A 83 -1.29 9.09 7.51
N GLN A 84 -1.27 8.33 6.43
CA GLN A 84 -1.95 8.65 5.17
C GLN A 84 -3.37 8.07 5.14
N LYS A 85 -4.23 8.61 4.28
CA LYS A 85 -5.64 8.20 4.12
C LYS A 85 -6.34 8.19 5.50
N THR A 86 -6.99 7.09 5.80
CA THR A 86 -7.66 6.83 7.09
C THR A 86 -6.73 6.21 8.14
N GLY A 87 -5.48 5.85 7.76
CA GLY A 87 -4.45 5.28 8.66
C GLY A 87 -3.59 4.20 7.99
N ALA A 88 -4.18 3.17 7.39
CA ALA A 88 -3.46 2.09 6.71
C ALA A 88 -4.05 1.83 5.31
N PHE A 89 -3.28 1.11 4.48
CA PHE A 89 -3.72 0.70 3.14
C PHE A 89 -4.48 -0.63 3.22
N LEU A 90 -5.74 -0.58 3.71
CA LEU A 90 -6.57 -1.77 3.86
C LEU A 90 -6.97 -2.37 2.51
N ASP A 91 -6.96 -1.56 1.46
CA ASP A 91 -7.17 -1.98 0.07
C ASP A 91 -6.10 -2.98 -0.44
N GLN A 92 -4.89 -2.96 0.14
CA GLN A 92 -3.81 -3.90 -0.17
C GLN A 92 -3.83 -5.18 0.71
N ARG A 93 -4.70 -5.28 1.69
CA ARG A 93 -4.72 -6.36 2.68
C ARG A 93 -4.61 -7.76 2.08
N GLU A 94 -5.41 -8.04 1.04
CA GLU A 94 -5.40 -9.36 0.40
C GLU A 94 -4.15 -9.56 -0.48
N ASN A 95 -3.56 -8.48 -0.99
CA ASN A 95 -2.33 -8.52 -1.78
C ASN A 95 -1.11 -8.80 -0.91
N TYR A 96 -1.06 -8.28 0.33
CA TYR A 96 -0.02 -8.64 1.30
C TYR A 96 0.01 -10.15 1.55
N ALA A 97 -1.16 -10.74 1.80
CA ALA A 97 -1.27 -12.17 2.06
C ALA A 97 -0.90 -13.01 0.82
N ALA A 98 -1.34 -12.57 -0.37
CA ALA A 98 -1.02 -13.25 -1.62
C ALA A 98 0.49 -13.18 -1.93
N ALA A 99 1.11 -12.02 -1.82
CA ALA A 99 2.54 -11.85 -2.03
C ALA A 99 3.36 -12.79 -1.12
N ALA A 100 2.98 -12.89 0.16
CA ALA A 100 3.67 -13.76 1.12
C ALA A 100 3.58 -15.25 0.77
N GLN A 101 2.61 -15.70 -0.02
CA GLN A 101 2.52 -17.11 -0.44
C GLN A 101 3.61 -17.50 -1.44
N TYR A 102 4.06 -16.56 -2.26
CA TYR A 102 5.07 -16.77 -3.30
C TYR A 102 6.46 -16.33 -2.87
N ALA A 103 6.55 -15.45 -1.87
CA ALA A 103 7.80 -14.88 -1.41
C ALA A 103 8.75 -15.92 -0.80
N HIS A 104 10.04 -15.76 -1.07
CA HIS A 104 11.11 -16.59 -0.54
C HIS A 104 12.46 -15.86 -0.54
N GLY A 105 13.46 -16.42 0.13
CA GLY A 105 14.85 -15.98 0.11
C GLY A 105 15.05 -14.56 0.65
N GLU A 106 15.86 -13.76 -0.03
CA GLU A 106 16.09 -12.35 0.30
C GLU A 106 15.07 -11.45 -0.41
N ALA A 107 14.33 -10.64 0.37
CA ALA A 107 13.28 -9.78 -0.15
C ALA A 107 13.62 -8.29 -0.02
N LEU A 108 13.19 -7.51 -1.03
CA LEU A 108 13.23 -6.05 -1.06
C LEU A 108 11.80 -5.51 -1.23
N ASP A 109 11.33 -4.73 -0.27
CA ASP A 109 10.03 -4.05 -0.30
C ASP A 109 10.26 -2.56 -0.51
N VAL A 110 9.94 -2.06 -1.70
CA VAL A 110 10.16 -0.66 -2.09
C VAL A 110 8.85 0.11 -2.05
N PHE A 111 8.87 1.28 -1.44
CA PHE A 111 7.71 2.07 -1.02
C PHE A 111 6.96 1.37 0.13
N CYS A 112 7.71 0.84 1.08
CA CYS A 112 7.18 -0.03 2.12
C CYS A 112 6.26 0.66 3.14
N TYR A 113 6.25 2.00 3.19
CA TYR A 113 5.46 2.80 4.13
C TYR A 113 5.64 2.29 5.56
N GLN A 114 4.56 1.88 6.23
CA GLN A 114 4.57 1.32 7.59
C GLN A 114 4.81 -0.21 7.62
N GLY A 115 5.37 -0.77 6.55
CA GLY A 115 5.79 -2.18 6.48
C GLY A 115 4.70 -3.16 6.07
N GLY A 116 3.67 -2.75 5.33
CA GLY A 116 2.56 -3.62 4.95
C GLY A 116 3.01 -4.93 4.29
N PHE A 117 3.75 -4.86 3.19
CA PHE A 117 4.32 -6.05 2.54
C PHE A 117 5.43 -6.65 3.39
N ALA A 118 6.44 -5.88 3.81
CA ALA A 118 7.62 -6.38 4.52
C ALA A 118 7.28 -7.29 5.72
N LEU A 119 6.29 -6.89 6.54
CA LEU A 119 5.86 -7.65 7.72
C LEU A 119 5.16 -8.98 7.38
N HIS A 120 4.55 -9.09 6.20
CA HIS A 120 4.01 -10.35 5.72
C HIS A 120 5.10 -11.24 5.12
N LEU A 121 6.08 -10.63 4.42
CA LEU A 121 7.18 -11.34 3.76
C LEU A 121 8.17 -11.95 4.76
N VAL A 122 8.45 -11.29 5.88
CA VAL A 122 9.44 -11.73 6.87
C VAL A 122 9.17 -13.14 7.43
N ARG A 123 7.93 -13.60 7.35
CA ARG A 123 7.53 -14.96 7.77
C ARG A 123 7.96 -16.06 6.78
N ARG A 124 8.37 -15.68 5.57
CA ARG A 124 8.70 -16.57 4.46
C ARG A 124 10.09 -16.35 3.89
N CYS A 125 10.66 -15.18 4.13
CA CYS A 125 11.95 -14.77 3.63
C CYS A 125 13.03 -14.91 4.69
N SER A 126 14.26 -15.15 4.26
CA SER A 126 15.42 -15.24 5.16
C SER A 126 15.94 -13.86 5.59
N ARG A 127 15.68 -12.85 4.76
CA ARG A 127 16.00 -11.44 5.01
C ARG A 127 14.99 -10.56 4.30
N VAL A 128 14.61 -9.45 4.91
CA VAL A 128 13.74 -8.44 4.30
C VAL A 128 14.38 -7.07 4.47
N THR A 129 14.43 -6.30 3.38
CA THR A 129 14.82 -4.89 3.40
C THR A 129 13.62 -4.06 2.96
N GLY A 130 13.15 -3.17 3.81
CA GLY A 130 12.08 -2.21 3.53
C GLY A 130 12.65 -0.84 3.22
N VAL A 131 12.19 -0.21 2.14
CA VAL A 131 12.66 1.09 1.67
C VAL A 131 11.50 2.05 1.53
N ASP A 132 11.61 3.21 2.14
CA ASP A 132 10.70 4.34 1.95
C ASP A 132 11.45 5.67 2.09
N SER A 133 10.91 6.73 1.52
CA SER A 133 11.46 8.08 1.66
C SER A 133 10.98 8.81 2.92
N SER A 134 9.99 8.24 3.62
CA SER A 134 9.37 8.83 4.80
C SER A 134 9.96 8.23 6.08
N ARG A 135 10.86 8.96 6.73
CA ARG A 135 11.41 8.58 8.03
C ARG A 135 10.33 8.27 9.08
N PRO A 136 9.28 9.10 9.24
CA PRO A 136 8.21 8.80 10.19
C PRO A 136 7.47 7.49 9.88
N ALA A 137 7.28 7.16 8.59
CA ALA A 137 6.66 5.89 8.21
C ALA A 137 7.54 4.69 8.59
N LEU A 138 8.85 4.80 8.39
CA LEU A 138 9.81 3.75 8.76
C LEU A 138 9.90 3.55 10.29
N GLU A 139 9.77 4.61 11.07
CA GLU A 139 9.72 4.51 12.54
C GLU A 139 8.49 3.74 13.00
N VAL A 140 7.34 3.97 12.39
CA VAL A 140 6.14 3.15 12.64
C VAL A 140 6.30 1.72 12.12
N ALA A 141 6.97 1.52 10.98
CA ALA A 141 7.26 0.19 10.45
C ALA A 141 8.14 -0.63 11.42
N ASP A 142 9.13 -0.01 12.05
CA ASP A 142 9.97 -0.67 13.07
C ASP A 142 9.17 -1.01 14.33
N GLN A 143 8.31 -0.10 14.79
CA GLN A 143 7.38 -0.39 15.90
C GLN A 143 6.46 -1.56 15.56
N ASN A 144 5.91 -1.60 14.34
CA ASN A 144 5.09 -2.71 13.85
C ASN A 144 5.89 -4.02 13.81
N ALA A 145 7.16 -3.97 13.37
CA ALA A 145 8.03 -5.14 13.40
C ALA A 145 8.25 -5.64 14.83
N ALA A 146 8.45 -4.74 15.80
CA ALA A 146 8.60 -5.10 17.21
C ALA A 146 7.36 -5.81 17.78
N LEU A 147 6.14 -5.37 17.43
CA LEU A 147 4.88 -6.04 17.82
C LEU A 147 4.78 -7.48 17.34
N ASN A 148 5.41 -7.79 16.22
CA ASN A 148 5.26 -9.08 15.53
C ASN A 148 6.43 -10.03 15.78
N ARG A 149 7.45 -9.65 16.54
CA ARG A 149 8.60 -10.50 16.87
C ARG A 149 8.16 -11.70 17.74
N GLN A 150 8.17 -12.89 17.15
CA GLN A 150 7.89 -14.15 17.82
C GLN A 150 9.19 -14.89 18.15
N GLY A 151 9.87 -14.50 19.23
CA GLY A 151 11.12 -15.12 19.66
C GLY A 151 12.36 -14.69 18.85
N GLN A 152 13.51 -15.31 19.15
CA GLN A 152 14.83 -14.94 18.55
C GLN A 152 15.08 -15.48 17.15
N SER A 153 14.14 -16.24 16.56
CA SER A 153 14.36 -16.94 15.28
C SER A 153 13.80 -16.23 14.05
N GLN A 154 13.07 -15.14 14.22
CA GLN A 154 12.58 -14.37 13.07
C GLN A 154 13.69 -13.43 12.54
N PRO A 155 13.88 -13.37 11.19
CA PRO A 155 14.82 -12.41 10.61
C PRO A 155 14.44 -10.97 10.98
N GLU A 156 15.43 -10.13 11.23
CA GLU A 156 15.20 -8.69 11.36
C GLU A 156 14.88 -8.09 10.00
N ILE A 157 14.01 -7.08 9.99
CA ILE A 157 13.78 -6.26 8.80
C ILE A 157 14.72 -5.07 8.87
N GLU A 158 15.49 -4.88 7.81
CA GLU A 158 16.32 -3.70 7.63
C GLU A 158 15.49 -2.57 7.02
N TRP A 159 15.42 -1.41 7.68
CA TRP A 159 14.69 -0.24 7.18
C TRP A 159 15.66 0.79 6.62
N ILE A 160 15.44 1.21 5.37
CA ILE A 160 16.30 2.17 4.66
C ILE A 160 15.48 3.39 4.22
N GLU A 161 15.87 4.56 4.71
CA GLU A 161 15.33 5.84 4.22
C GLU A 161 16.05 6.22 2.92
N ALA A 162 15.36 6.14 1.79
CA ALA A 162 15.93 6.49 0.50
C ALA A 162 14.87 6.85 -0.54
N ASN A 163 15.29 7.60 -1.57
CA ASN A 163 14.52 7.73 -2.79
C ASN A 163 14.57 6.41 -3.56
N ALA A 164 13.40 5.84 -3.87
CA ALA A 164 13.30 4.53 -4.52
C ALA A 164 13.98 4.47 -5.90
N PHE A 165 13.86 5.53 -6.71
CA PHE A 165 14.48 5.55 -8.04
C PHE A 165 16.01 5.57 -7.97
N ASP A 166 16.56 6.36 -7.06
CA ASP A 166 18.01 6.45 -6.87
C ASP A 166 18.56 5.13 -6.32
N LEU A 167 17.91 4.58 -5.27
CA LEU A 167 18.33 3.31 -4.67
C LEU A 167 18.28 2.16 -5.68
N LEU A 168 17.18 2.01 -6.42
CA LEU A 168 17.05 0.93 -7.41
C LEU A 168 18.07 1.09 -8.55
N LYS A 169 18.39 2.32 -8.94
CA LYS A 169 19.46 2.60 -9.92
C LYS A 169 20.80 2.12 -9.40
N ASP A 170 21.17 2.49 -8.19
CA ASP A 170 22.46 2.13 -7.59
C ASP A 170 22.56 0.63 -7.32
N TYR A 171 21.50 0.01 -6.78
CA TYR A 171 21.47 -1.42 -6.50
C TYR A 171 21.53 -2.28 -7.78
N SER A 172 20.81 -1.87 -8.83
CA SER A 172 20.88 -2.58 -10.11
C SER A 172 22.25 -2.44 -10.78
N ALA A 173 22.94 -1.32 -10.60
CA ALA A 173 24.28 -1.09 -11.14
C ALA A 173 25.37 -1.80 -10.32
N SER A 174 25.23 -1.89 -9.00
CA SER A 174 26.18 -2.57 -8.11
C SER A 174 26.05 -4.09 -8.09
N GLY A 175 25.05 -4.64 -8.81
CA GLY A 175 24.85 -6.08 -8.91
C GLY A 175 24.13 -6.73 -7.73
N GLN A 176 23.42 -5.95 -6.90
CA GLN A 176 22.55 -6.48 -5.85
C GLN A 176 21.52 -7.47 -6.43
N ARG A 177 21.22 -8.55 -5.70
CA ARG A 177 20.33 -9.61 -6.14
C ARG A 177 19.38 -10.04 -5.04
N TYR A 178 18.11 -10.22 -5.41
CA TYR A 178 17.02 -10.62 -4.52
C TYR A 178 16.25 -11.80 -5.09
N ASP A 179 15.56 -12.52 -4.23
CA ASP A 179 14.65 -13.60 -4.59
C ASP A 179 13.20 -13.11 -4.69
N THR A 180 12.88 -12.05 -3.95
CA THR A 180 11.56 -11.41 -3.98
C THR A 180 11.72 -9.89 -4.01
N ILE A 181 11.03 -9.20 -4.92
CA ILE A 181 10.97 -7.74 -4.93
C ILE A 181 9.51 -7.30 -4.99
N VAL A 182 9.15 -6.38 -4.10
CA VAL A 182 7.86 -5.68 -4.08
C VAL A 182 8.06 -4.23 -4.51
N LEU A 183 7.19 -3.75 -5.38
CA LEU A 183 7.08 -2.35 -5.82
C LEU A 183 5.65 -1.88 -5.63
N ASP A 184 5.39 -1.04 -4.63
CA ASP A 184 4.07 -0.45 -4.37
C ASP A 184 4.12 1.09 -4.35
N PRO A 185 4.46 1.72 -5.50
CA PRO A 185 4.65 3.17 -5.58
C PRO A 185 3.33 3.93 -5.40
N PRO A 186 3.40 5.20 -4.97
CA PRO A 186 2.26 6.10 -5.00
C PRO A 186 1.75 6.31 -6.43
N ALA A 187 0.52 6.84 -6.57
CA ALA A 187 -0.06 7.12 -7.87
C ALA A 187 0.78 8.13 -8.66
N PHE A 188 1.38 7.70 -9.78
CA PHE A 188 2.17 8.55 -10.66
C PHE A 188 1.29 9.37 -11.62
N ALA A 189 0.15 8.83 -12.07
CA ALA A 189 -0.80 9.56 -12.91
C ALA A 189 -1.94 10.13 -12.05
N LYS A 190 -1.87 11.42 -11.73
CA LYS A 190 -2.95 12.16 -11.04
C LYS A 190 -3.98 12.73 -12.03
N SER A 191 -3.62 12.82 -13.30
CA SER A 191 -4.48 13.25 -14.41
C SER A 191 -4.13 12.48 -15.69
N LYS A 192 -4.99 12.55 -16.69
CA LYS A 192 -4.71 11.97 -18.03
C LYS A 192 -3.44 12.53 -18.67
N ARG A 193 -3.08 13.79 -18.36
CA ARG A 193 -1.86 14.43 -18.90
C ARG A 193 -0.57 13.79 -18.37
N ASP A 194 -0.65 13.16 -17.22
CA ASP A 194 0.51 12.54 -16.55
C ASP A 194 0.73 11.10 -17.01
N LEU A 195 -0.15 10.54 -17.85
CA LEU A 195 -0.16 9.12 -18.21
C LEU A 195 1.19 8.65 -18.76
N ASP A 196 1.70 9.32 -19.80
CA ASP A 196 2.97 8.91 -20.44
C ASP A 196 4.17 8.98 -19.47
N ALA A 197 4.18 10.00 -18.61
CA ALA A 197 5.22 10.12 -17.58
C ALA A 197 5.10 9.01 -16.53
N ALA A 198 3.87 8.67 -16.13
CA ALA A 198 3.60 7.58 -15.20
C ALA A 198 4.01 6.22 -15.77
N LEU A 199 3.67 5.92 -17.03
CA LEU A 199 4.06 4.67 -17.69
C LEU A 199 5.60 4.53 -17.76
N ARG A 200 6.32 5.62 -18.08
CA ARG A 200 7.79 5.62 -18.03
C ARG A 200 8.33 5.36 -16.61
N GLY A 201 7.71 5.95 -15.59
CA GLY A 201 8.10 5.72 -14.20
C GLY A 201 7.90 4.28 -13.76
N TYR A 202 6.73 3.68 -14.07
CA TYR A 202 6.47 2.28 -13.82
C TYR A 202 7.43 1.36 -14.57
N LYS A 203 7.73 1.66 -15.85
CA LYS A 203 8.70 0.90 -16.65
C LYS A 203 10.08 0.92 -16.01
N GLU A 204 10.57 2.08 -15.61
CA GLU A 204 11.91 2.24 -14.98
C GLU A 204 12.02 1.42 -13.69
N LEU A 205 11.04 1.52 -12.78
CA LEU A 205 11.04 0.76 -11.53
C LEU A 205 11.08 -0.74 -11.80
N ASN A 206 10.19 -1.22 -12.68
CA ASN A 206 10.08 -2.65 -12.98
C ASN A 206 11.33 -3.17 -13.72
N LEU A 207 11.90 -2.41 -14.65
CA LEU A 207 13.15 -2.74 -15.32
C LEU A 207 14.29 -2.93 -14.31
N ARG A 208 14.45 -2.03 -13.34
CA ARG A 208 15.47 -2.14 -12.31
C ARG A 208 15.26 -3.35 -11.42
N ALA A 209 14.03 -3.58 -10.97
CA ALA A 209 13.68 -4.76 -10.17
C ALA A 209 14.00 -6.06 -10.92
N LEU A 210 13.62 -6.16 -12.20
CA LEU A 210 13.89 -7.33 -13.02
C LEU A 210 15.37 -7.62 -13.22
N LYS A 211 16.21 -6.59 -13.31
CA LYS A 211 17.66 -6.75 -13.35
C LYS A 211 18.25 -7.29 -12.05
N MET A 212 17.60 -7.03 -10.93
CA MET A 212 18.05 -7.47 -9.60
C MET A 212 17.45 -8.82 -9.18
N LEU A 213 16.37 -9.29 -9.79
CA LEU A 213 15.79 -10.58 -9.47
C LEU A 213 16.65 -11.75 -9.96
N ARG A 214 16.84 -12.73 -9.08
CA ARG A 214 17.44 -14.02 -9.45
C ARG A 214 16.50 -14.82 -10.35
N PRO A 215 16.97 -15.74 -11.19
CA PRO A 215 16.10 -16.69 -11.89
C PRO A 215 15.24 -17.48 -10.89
N GLY A 216 13.94 -17.57 -11.14
CA GLY A 216 12.95 -18.13 -10.21
C GLY A 216 12.44 -17.11 -9.18
N GLY A 217 12.97 -15.90 -9.17
CA GLY A 217 12.56 -14.85 -8.25
C GLY A 217 11.16 -14.31 -8.52
N VAL A 218 10.55 -13.73 -7.50
CA VAL A 218 9.17 -13.22 -7.50
C VAL A 218 9.18 -11.71 -7.60
N LEU A 219 8.44 -11.19 -8.57
CA LEU A 219 8.09 -9.77 -8.66
C LEU A 219 6.64 -9.58 -8.20
N VAL A 220 6.44 -8.72 -7.22
CA VAL A 220 5.13 -8.17 -6.86
C VAL A 220 5.15 -6.70 -7.22
N THR A 221 4.29 -6.25 -8.12
CA THR A 221 4.30 -4.85 -8.56
C THR A 221 2.89 -4.30 -8.64
N CYS A 222 2.71 -3.10 -8.09
CA CYS A 222 1.42 -2.46 -7.93
C CYS A 222 1.33 -1.11 -8.67
N SER A 223 0.12 -0.72 -8.98
CA SER A 223 -0.22 0.63 -9.43
C SER A 223 -1.59 1.02 -8.88
N CYS A 224 -1.65 2.10 -8.13
CA CYS A 224 -2.90 2.73 -7.69
C CYS A 224 -3.30 3.94 -8.57
N SER A 225 -2.65 4.14 -9.72
CA SER A 225 -3.00 5.20 -10.67
C SER A 225 -4.27 4.83 -11.41
N TYR A 226 -5.38 5.54 -11.18
CA TYR A 226 -6.64 5.31 -11.87
C TYR A 226 -6.51 5.42 -13.40
N HIS A 227 -5.74 6.40 -13.88
CA HIS A 227 -5.56 6.64 -15.31
C HIS A 227 -4.68 5.60 -16.03
N VAL A 228 -4.02 4.73 -15.32
CA VAL A 228 -3.26 3.59 -15.87
C VAL A 228 -4.18 2.37 -15.84
N SER A 229 -4.65 1.92 -17.00
CA SER A 229 -5.46 0.71 -17.07
C SER A 229 -4.65 -0.54 -16.73
N GLN A 230 -5.34 -1.66 -16.46
CA GLN A 230 -4.67 -2.94 -16.26
C GLN A 230 -3.90 -3.38 -17.52
N ALA A 231 -4.45 -3.10 -18.70
CA ALA A 231 -3.81 -3.41 -19.98
C ALA A 231 -2.51 -2.61 -20.15
N ASP A 232 -2.55 -1.29 -19.93
CA ASP A 232 -1.36 -0.42 -20.00
C ASP A 232 -0.29 -0.88 -19.00
N PHE A 233 -0.71 -1.26 -17.79
CA PHE A 233 0.23 -1.72 -16.77
C PHE A 233 0.91 -3.03 -17.15
N LEU A 234 0.17 -3.99 -17.71
CA LEU A 234 0.73 -5.25 -18.21
C LEU A 234 1.66 -5.04 -19.41
N GLU A 235 1.34 -4.10 -20.30
CA GLU A 235 2.22 -3.73 -21.42
C GLU A 235 3.54 -3.14 -20.92
N VAL A 236 3.48 -2.24 -19.93
CA VAL A 236 4.68 -1.70 -19.28
C VAL A 236 5.55 -2.79 -18.66
N LEU A 237 4.95 -3.82 -18.04
CA LEU A 237 5.70 -4.95 -17.49
C LEU A 237 6.34 -5.81 -18.59
N ALA A 238 5.63 -6.03 -19.70
CA ALA A 238 6.18 -6.75 -20.85
C ALA A 238 7.38 -6.02 -21.47
N ASP A 239 7.26 -4.71 -21.64
CA ASP A 239 8.34 -3.85 -22.12
C ASP A 239 9.56 -3.85 -21.18
N ALA A 240 9.32 -3.74 -19.86
CA ALA A 240 10.39 -3.79 -18.87
C ALA A 240 11.10 -5.15 -18.87
N ALA A 241 10.35 -6.25 -19.04
CA ALA A 241 10.88 -7.60 -19.13
C ALA A 241 11.74 -7.78 -20.41
N TYR A 242 11.25 -7.26 -21.54
CA TYR A 242 12.01 -7.29 -22.80
C TYR A 242 13.35 -6.53 -22.67
N ASP A 243 13.32 -5.32 -22.12
CA ASP A 243 14.53 -4.50 -21.93
C ASP A 243 15.48 -5.11 -20.88
N ALA A 244 14.96 -5.84 -19.90
CA ALA A 244 15.76 -6.58 -18.92
C ALA A 244 16.30 -7.92 -19.47
N GLN A 245 15.88 -8.33 -20.66
CA GLN A 245 16.14 -9.65 -21.25
C GLN A 245 15.67 -10.80 -20.31
N ARG A 246 14.48 -10.65 -19.74
CA ARG A 246 13.86 -11.59 -18.81
C ARG A 246 12.51 -12.06 -19.36
N THR A 247 12.11 -13.25 -19.00
CA THR A 247 10.75 -13.74 -19.21
C THR A 247 9.99 -13.66 -17.91
N LEU A 248 8.84 -12.99 -17.94
CA LEU A 248 7.90 -12.92 -16.82
C LEU A 248 6.76 -13.90 -17.03
N ARG A 249 6.57 -14.80 -16.09
CA ARG A 249 5.38 -15.65 -16.02
C ARG A 249 4.41 -15.06 -15.00
N LEU A 250 3.27 -14.58 -15.47
CA LEU A 250 2.21 -14.11 -14.61
C LEU A 250 1.67 -15.26 -13.75
N VAL A 251 1.56 -15.03 -12.46
CA VAL A 251 0.99 -15.96 -11.49
C VAL A 251 -0.40 -15.47 -11.07
N GLU A 252 -0.50 -14.20 -10.68
CA GLU A 252 -1.76 -13.58 -10.33
C GLU A 252 -1.84 -12.15 -10.87
N VAL A 253 -3.05 -11.74 -11.24
CA VAL A 253 -3.43 -10.35 -11.50
C VAL A 253 -4.59 -10.03 -10.55
N ARG A 254 -4.40 -9.06 -9.67
CA ARG A 254 -5.27 -8.76 -8.55
C ARG A 254 -5.66 -7.29 -8.54
N GLY A 255 -6.75 -6.98 -7.88
CA GLY A 255 -7.19 -5.62 -7.57
C GLY A 255 -7.10 -5.31 -6.07
N GLN A 256 -7.93 -4.39 -5.64
CA GLN A 256 -8.13 -4.04 -4.24
C GLN A 256 -8.88 -5.14 -3.47
N ALA A 257 -8.76 -5.12 -2.15
CA ALA A 257 -9.44 -6.04 -1.25
C ALA A 257 -10.98 -5.92 -1.35
N ARG A 258 -11.70 -6.98 -0.98
CA ARG A 258 -13.16 -7.13 -1.18
C ARG A 258 -14.00 -6.08 -0.48
N ASP A 259 -13.53 -5.50 0.59
CA ASP A 259 -14.16 -4.38 1.31
C ASP A 259 -13.98 -3.02 0.62
N HIS A 260 -13.26 -3.01 -0.52
CA HIS A 260 -13.14 -1.89 -1.46
C HIS A 260 -13.77 -2.31 -2.81
N PRO A 261 -15.10 -2.44 -2.91
CA PRO A 261 -15.74 -3.08 -4.04
C PRO A 261 -15.59 -2.27 -5.33
N VAL A 262 -15.45 -2.99 -6.45
CA VAL A 262 -15.54 -2.41 -7.79
C VAL A 262 -16.99 -2.37 -8.20
N LEU A 263 -17.49 -1.17 -8.51
CA LEU A 263 -18.83 -0.96 -9.05
C LEU A 263 -18.75 -0.91 -10.58
N LEU A 264 -19.43 -1.84 -11.26
CA LEU A 264 -19.36 -1.98 -12.72
C LEU A 264 -19.84 -0.72 -13.48
N ASN A 265 -20.78 0.01 -12.89
CA ASN A 265 -21.28 1.29 -13.42
C ASN A 265 -20.47 2.52 -12.98
N VAL A 266 -19.43 2.33 -12.16
CA VAL A 266 -18.50 3.37 -11.69
C VAL A 266 -17.07 2.84 -11.85
N PRO A 267 -16.53 2.83 -13.08
CA PRO A 267 -15.23 2.21 -13.39
C PRO A 267 -14.07 2.82 -12.61
N GLU A 268 -14.22 4.04 -12.12
CA GLU A 268 -13.26 4.73 -11.25
C GLU A 268 -12.97 3.98 -9.96
N THR A 269 -13.87 3.13 -9.52
CA THR A 269 -13.68 2.29 -8.33
C THR A 269 -12.67 1.16 -8.55
N ALA A 270 -12.31 0.83 -9.80
CA ALA A 270 -11.27 -0.15 -10.15
C ALA A 270 -9.91 0.53 -10.30
N TYR A 271 -9.32 1.00 -9.20
CA TYR A 271 -8.11 1.82 -9.23
C TYR A 271 -6.81 1.06 -8.96
N LEU A 272 -6.86 -0.05 -8.21
CA LEU A 272 -5.67 -0.81 -7.81
C LEU A 272 -5.39 -1.96 -8.78
N LYS A 273 -4.16 -2.08 -9.19
CA LYS A 273 -3.60 -3.23 -9.91
C LYS A 273 -2.43 -3.77 -9.08
N CYS A 274 -2.42 -5.08 -8.85
CA CYS A 274 -1.32 -5.79 -8.24
C CYS A 274 -1.01 -7.03 -9.08
N VAL A 275 0.19 -7.12 -9.59
CA VAL A 275 0.66 -8.23 -10.42
C VAL A 275 1.71 -9.02 -9.66
N ILE A 276 1.52 -10.33 -9.56
CA ILE A 276 2.50 -11.27 -9.03
C ILE A 276 3.03 -12.11 -10.21
N ALA A 277 4.32 -12.07 -10.41
CA ALA A 277 4.97 -12.78 -11.51
C ALA A 277 6.27 -13.45 -11.06
N VAL A 278 6.63 -14.53 -11.72
CA VAL A 278 7.91 -15.23 -11.52
C VAL A 278 8.81 -14.98 -12.71
N VAL A 279 10.05 -14.60 -12.41
CA VAL A 279 11.09 -14.38 -13.42
C VAL A 279 11.70 -15.73 -13.81
N SER A 280 11.60 -16.07 -15.09
CA SER A 280 12.43 -17.10 -15.70
C SER A 280 13.43 -16.44 -16.63
N ARG A 281 14.51 -17.10 -16.92
CA ARG A 281 15.65 -16.55 -17.69
C ARG A 281 15.36 -15.29 -18.45
#